data_bc5d867fe9c797fa942acaefd53d2978
#
_entry.id   bc5d867fe9c797fa942acaefd53d2978
#
_cell.length_a   1.000
_cell.length_b   1.000
_cell.length_c   1.000
_cell.angle_alpha   90.00
_cell.angle_beta   90.00
_cell.angle_gamma   90.00
#
_symmetry.space_group_name_H-M   'P 1'
#
loop_
_entity.id
_entity.type
_entity.pdbx_description
1 polymer ?
#
loop_
_entity_poly.entity_id
_entity_poly.type
_entity_poly.pdbx_seq_one_letter_code
_entity_poly.pdbx_strand_id
1 'polypeptide(L)'
;MRRFTTLMITAVAMVTAWALSAGPALAYPPTPPSASTAATQLAGLTVKAEGSTTGYSRDLFPHWITQSGTCDTRDEVLKRDGTGVTVDSQCEPTAGRWYSVYDATWVEDDSSIDIDHIVPLAEAWKSGANAWSTSHRQQFANDLTISQLIAVTASSNRSKSDSDPSEWKPTNASVHCIYAREWIWVKHTYGLSLQSAEKTALQQMLGTC
;
A
#
# COMPACT_ATOMS: atom_id res chain seq x y z
N MET A 1 -79.96 2.90 -28.37
CA MET A 1 -78.83 2.12 -27.73
C MET A 1 -77.56 2.79 -28.13
N ARG A 2 -76.92 3.51 -27.19
CA ARG A 2 -75.57 4.11 -27.40
C ARG A 2 -74.51 3.22 -26.75
N ARG A 3 -73.57 2.72 -27.58
CA ARG A 3 -72.43 1.89 -27.11
C ARG A 3 -71.30 2.86 -26.72
N PHE A 4 -70.89 2.82 -25.45
CA PHE A 4 -69.67 3.49 -24.97
C PHE A 4 -68.49 2.55 -25.15
N THR A 5 -67.52 2.96 -25.95
CA THR A 5 -66.25 2.25 -26.13
C THR A 5 -65.26 2.84 -25.13
N THR A 6 -64.85 2.04 -24.14
CA THR A 6 -63.87 2.44 -23.13
C THR A 6 -62.46 2.20 -23.72
N LEU A 7 -61.68 3.28 -23.87
CA LEU A 7 -60.30 3.23 -24.32
C LEU A 7 -59.41 2.98 -23.08
N MET A 8 -58.76 1.81 -23.01
CA MET A 8 -57.72 1.55 -21.99
C MET A 8 -56.39 2.12 -22.48
N ILE A 9 -55.87 3.10 -21.75
CA ILE A 9 -54.52 3.66 -21.94
C ILE A 9 -53.56 2.85 -21.05
N THR A 10 -52.75 2.01 -21.66
CA THR A 10 -51.63 1.32 -20.98
C THR A 10 -50.44 2.25 -20.88
N ALA A 11 -50.12 2.73 -19.68
CA ALA A 11 -48.92 3.51 -19.43
C ALA A 11 -47.71 2.53 -19.33
N VAL A 12 -46.80 2.59 -20.29
CA VAL A 12 -45.49 1.88 -20.22
C VAL A 12 -44.53 2.75 -19.42
N ALA A 13 -44.21 2.33 -18.23
CA ALA A 13 -43.17 2.93 -17.40
C ALA A 13 -41.79 2.52 -17.93
N MET A 14 -41.05 3.43 -18.56
CA MET A 14 -39.64 3.23 -18.89
C MET A 14 -38.81 3.36 -17.61
N VAL A 15 -38.27 2.23 -17.13
CA VAL A 15 -37.25 2.22 -16.10
C VAL A 15 -35.90 2.46 -16.78
N THR A 16 -35.40 3.69 -16.68
CA THR A 16 -34.03 4.03 -17.09
C THR A 16 -33.06 3.47 -16.05
N ALA A 17 -32.41 2.36 -16.39
CA ALA A 17 -31.30 1.83 -15.58
C ALA A 17 -30.08 2.77 -15.71
N TRP A 18 -29.74 3.49 -14.67
CA TRP A 18 -28.48 4.21 -14.57
C TRP A 18 -27.35 3.18 -14.35
N ALA A 19 -26.61 2.92 -15.40
CA ALA A 19 -25.35 2.17 -15.27
C ALA A 19 -24.36 3.08 -14.51
N LEU A 20 -24.13 2.77 -13.23
CA LEU A 20 -23.00 3.33 -12.49
C LEU A 20 -21.74 2.80 -13.19
N SER A 21 -21.10 3.65 -14.00
CA SER A 21 -19.76 3.35 -14.49
C SER A 21 -18.82 3.35 -13.28
N ALA A 22 -18.45 2.17 -12.79
CA ALA A 22 -17.31 2.05 -11.88
C ALA A 22 -16.11 2.64 -12.62
N GLY A 23 -15.56 3.73 -12.10
CA GLY A 23 -14.27 4.24 -12.58
C GLY A 23 -13.22 3.12 -12.47
N PRO A 24 -12.12 3.21 -13.24
CA PRO A 24 -11.04 2.24 -13.11
C PRO A 24 -10.65 2.14 -11.64
N ALA A 25 -10.70 0.92 -11.07
CA ALA A 25 -10.16 0.68 -9.75
C ALA A 25 -8.68 1.09 -9.80
N LEU A 26 -8.25 1.96 -8.89
CA LEU A 26 -6.82 2.25 -8.73
C LEU A 26 -6.15 0.93 -8.39
N ALA A 27 -5.10 0.59 -9.12
CA ALA A 27 -4.22 -0.51 -8.75
C ALA A 27 -3.57 -0.16 -7.41
N TYR A 28 -3.56 -1.09 -6.47
CA TYR A 28 -3.13 -0.84 -5.11
C TYR A 28 -2.48 -2.12 -4.55
N PRO A 29 -1.55 -2.03 -3.58
CA PRO A 29 -1.03 -3.19 -2.87
C PRO A 29 -2.15 -4.10 -2.33
N PRO A 30 -1.83 -5.35 -1.93
CA PRO A 30 -2.81 -6.23 -1.30
C PRO A 30 -3.57 -5.53 -0.18
N THR A 31 -4.89 -5.63 -0.19
CA THR A 31 -5.77 -4.90 0.75
C THR A 31 -5.48 -5.29 2.19
N PRO A 32 -5.08 -4.35 3.07
CA PRO A 32 -4.81 -4.65 4.47
C PRO A 32 -6.08 -5.04 5.23
N PRO A 33 -5.95 -5.74 6.37
CA PRO A 33 -7.07 -6.11 7.23
C PRO A 33 -7.97 -4.91 7.59
N SER A 34 -9.21 -5.16 7.99
CA SER A 34 -10.14 -4.11 8.43
C SER A 34 -9.57 -3.28 9.59
N ALA A 35 -10.08 -2.07 9.80
CA ALA A 35 -9.65 -1.22 10.92
C ALA A 35 -9.81 -1.90 12.29
N SER A 36 -10.88 -2.67 12.51
CA SER A 36 -11.09 -3.43 13.74
C SER A 36 -10.06 -4.55 13.91
N THR A 37 -9.72 -5.27 12.84
CA THR A 37 -8.67 -6.30 12.86
C THR A 37 -7.30 -5.66 13.11
N ALA A 38 -6.99 -4.55 12.43
CA ALA A 38 -5.73 -3.82 12.63
C ALA A 38 -5.60 -3.30 14.06
N ALA A 39 -6.69 -2.80 14.67
CA ALA A 39 -6.69 -2.38 16.08
C ALA A 39 -6.38 -3.54 17.03
N THR A 40 -6.92 -4.73 16.76
CA THR A 40 -6.63 -5.95 17.53
C THR A 40 -5.17 -6.37 17.36
N GLN A 41 -4.65 -6.35 16.13
CA GLN A 41 -3.23 -6.63 15.84
C GLN A 41 -2.31 -5.63 16.56
N LEU A 42 -2.61 -4.32 16.48
CA LEU A 42 -1.85 -3.27 17.15
C LEU A 42 -1.82 -3.46 18.68
N ALA A 43 -2.94 -3.90 19.27
CA ALA A 43 -3.02 -4.19 20.70
C ALA A 43 -2.09 -5.34 21.10
N GLY A 44 -1.91 -6.34 20.22
CA GLY A 44 -1.07 -7.51 20.45
C GLY A 44 0.42 -7.31 20.15
N LEU A 45 0.82 -6.21 19.50
CA LEU A 45 2.22 -5.95 19.19
C LEU A 45 3.03 -5.60 20.44
N THR A 46 4.26 -6.12 20.48
CA THR A 46 5.21 -5.82 21.57
C THR A 46 5.64 -4.36 21.51
N VAL A 47 5.43 -3.63 22.61
CA VAL A 47 5.92 -2.24 22.78
C VAL A 47 7.23 -2.26 23.54
N LYS A 48 8.29 -1.72 22.96
CA LYS A 48 9.60 -1.55 23.57
C LYS A 48 10.33 -0.33 22.99
N ALA A 49 11.39 0.10 23.65
CA ALA A 49 12.28 1.12 23.07
C ALA A 49 12.86 0.63 21.74
N GLU A 50 13.06 1.55 20.83
CA GLU A 50 13.70 1.31 19.54
C GLU A 50 15.12 0.79 19.72
N GLY A 51 15.50 -0.18 18.89
CA GLY A 51 16.84 -0.73 18.88
C GLY A 51 17.85 0.17 18.19
N SER A 52 19.14 -0.17 18.33
CA SER A 52 20.23 0.55 17.65
C SER A 52 20.27 0.24 16.16
N THR A 53 20.71 1.22 15.38
CA THR A 53 21.08 1.05 13.96
C THR A 53 22.50 0.46 13.80
N THR A 54 23.23 0.22 14.88
CA THR A 54 24.57 -0.37 14.82
C THR A 54 24.56 -1.68 14.04
N GLY A 55 25.44 -1.77 13.04
CA GLY A 55 25.53 -2.93 12.15
C GLY A 55 24.48 -2.98 11.04
N TYR A 56 23.58 -2.02 10.94
CA TYR A 56 22.65 -1.94 9.82
C TYR A 56 23.38 -1.56 8.53
N SER A 57 23.03 -2.26 7.47
CA SER A 57 23.26 -1.87 6.07
C SER A 57 22.05 -2.32 5.27
N ARG A 58 21.65 -1.52 4.29
CA ARG A 58 20.56 -1.88 3.35
C ARG A 58 20.87 -3.20 2.64
N ASP A 59 22.14 -3.49 2.36
CA ASP A 59 22.58 -4.72 1.68
C ASP A 59 22.33 -6.00 2.50
N LEU A 60 22.10 -5.88 3.80
CA LEU A 60 21.70 -7.00 4.65
C LEU A 60 20.25 -7.47 4.39
N PHE A 61 19.50 -6.70 3.63
CA PHE A 61 18.17 -7.02 3.12
C PHE A 61 18.26 -7.19 1.60
N PRO A 62 18.62 -8.36 1.06
CA PRO A 62 18.65 -8.54 -0.39
C PRO A 62 17.28 -8.22 -0.98
N HIS A 63 17.20 -7.14 -1.75
CA HIS A 63 15.97 -6.62 -2.33
C HIS A 63 16.08 -6.58 -3.86
N TRP A 64 14.95 -6.40 -4.52
CA TRP A 64 14.83 -6.43 -5.99
C TRP A 64 15.32 -7.76 -6.58
N ILE A 65 14.96 -8.88 -5.93
CA ILE A 65 15.23 -10.22 -6.48
C ILE A 65 14.32 -10.51 -7.67
N THR A 66 14.79 -11.35 -8.60
CA THR A 66 13.95 -11.82 -9.71
C THR A 66 12.72 -12.55 -9.18
N GLN A 67 11.53 -12.15 -9.65
CA GLN A 67 10.24 -12.72 -9.30
C GLN A 67 9.72 -13.63 -10.42
N SER A 68 9.75 -13.16 -11.68
CA SER A 68 9.27 -13.92 -12.83
C SER A 68 9.97 -13.50 -14.13
N GLY A 69 10.50 -14.46 -14.88
CA GLY A 69 11.19 -14.17 -16.15
C GLY A 69 12.36 -13.18 -15.94
N THR A 70 12.28 -12.02 -16.57
CA THR A 70 13.24 -10.91 -16.42
C THR A 70 12.82 -9.90 -15.36
N CYS A 71 11.58 -10.01 -14.81
CA CYS A 71 11.03 -9.06 -13.86
C CYS A 71 11.57 -9.27 -12.46
N ASP A 72 12.07 -8.21 -11.85
CA ASP A 72 12.41 -8.18 -10.43
C ASP A 72 11.22 -7.73 -9.56
N THR A 73 11.45 -7.57 -8.26
CA THR A 73 10.41 -7.14 -7.32
C THR A 73 9.91 -5.73 -7.60
N ARG A 74 10.79 -4.79 -8.03
CA ARG A 74 10.40 -3.42 -8.40
C ARG A 74 9.48 -3.43 -9.62
N ASP A 75 9.83 -4.21 -10.65
CA ASP A 75 9.03 -4.33 -11.87
C ASP A 75 7.64 -4.88 -11.58
N GLU A 76 7.55 -5.91 -10.74
CA GLU A 76 6.26 -6.49 -10.36
C GLU A 76 5.38 -5.48 -9.60
N VAL A 77 5.96 -4.65 -8.74
CA VAL A 77 5.21 -3.58 -8.06
C VAL A 77 4.78 -2.50 -9.03
N LEU A 78 5.64 -2.06 -9.96
CA LEU A 78 5.28 -1.08 -10.98
C LEU A 78 4.12 -1.57 -11.87
N LYS A 79 4.15 -2.84 -12.30
CA LYS A 79 3.05 -3.45 -13.06
C LYS A 79 1.76 -3.55 -12.23
N ARG A 80 1.86 -3.90 -10.95
CA ARG A 80 0.72 -4.06 -10.05
C ARG A 80 0.04 -2.74 -9.73
N ASP A 81 0.83 -1.70 -9.41
CA ASP A 81 0.33 -0.42 -8.88
C ASP A 81 0.05 0.62 -9.97
N GLY A 82 0.51 0.37 -11.20
CA GLY A 82 0.28 1.27 -12.32
C GLY A 82 -1.01 0.97 -13.08
N THR A 83 -1.44 1.94 -13.87
CA THR A 83 -2.59 1.84 -14.77
C THR A 83 -2.11 1.91 -16.22
N GLY A 84 -2.48 0.92 -17.04
CA GLY A 84 -2.09 0.84 -18.46
C GLY A 84 -0.60 0.60 -18.66
N VAL A 85 0.05 -0.08 -17.72
CA VAL A 85 1.49 -0.38 -17.79
C VAL A 85 1.77 -1.39 -18.90
N THR A 86 2.71 -1.05 -19.78
CA THR A 86 3.34 -1.95 -20.74
C THR A 86 4.82 -2.02 -20.45
N VAL A 87 5.42 -3.17 -20.68
CA VAL A 87 6.84 -3.40 -20.41
C VAL A 87 7.56 -3.94 -21.66
N ASP A 88 8.86 -3.75 -21.73
CA ASP A 88 9.71 -4.35 -22.75
C ASP A 88 10.15 -5.79 -22.40
N SER A 89 11.09 -6.34 -23.15
CA SER A 89 11.63 -7.70 -22.94
C SER A 89 12.50 -7.84 -21.67
N GLN A 90 12.92 -6.72 -21.09
CA GLN A 90 13.67 -6.67 -19.82
C GLN A 90 12.78 -6.38 -18.63
N CYS A 91 11.46 -6.26 -18.85
CA CYS A 91 10.44 -5.91 -17.87
C CYS A 91 10.42 -4.42 -17.48
N GLU A 92 11.18 -3.56 -18.15
CA GLU A 92 11.18 -2.13 -17.91
C GLU A 92 9.89 -1.50 -18.45
N PRO A 93 9.20 -0.61 -17.70
CA PRO A 93 8.02 0.08 -18.19
C PRO A 93 8.31 0.91 -19.44
N THR A 94 7.48 0.74 -20.47
CA THR A 94 7.52 1.54 -21.73
C THR A 94 6.34 2.50 -21.81
N ALA A 95 5.30 2.28 -21.03
CA ALA A 95 4.16 3.16 -20.82
C ALA A 95 3.46 2.81 -19.52
N GLY A 96 2.66 3.74 -19.01
CA GLY A 96 1.88 3.58 -17.79
C GLY A 96 1.70 4.89 -17.06
N ARG A 97 0.90 4.86 -16.01
CA ARG A 97 0.82 5.95 -15.05
C ARG A 97 0.56 5.41 -13.65
N TRP A 98 1.10 6.07 -12.66
CA TRP A 98 1.05 5.67 -11.26
C TRP A 98 0.41 6.77 -10.41
N TYR A 99 -0.47 6.38 -9.51
CA TYR A 99 -1.05 7.31 -8.55
C TYR A 99 -0.36 7.14 -7.20
N SER A 100 0.47 8.11 -6.82
CA SER A 100 1.06 8.14 -5.49
C SER A 100 -0.01 8.55 -4.47
N VAL A 101 -0.37 7.61 -3.60
CA VAL A 101 -1.35 7.86 -2.54
C VAL A 101 -0.80 8.74 -1.43
N TYR A 102 0.52 8.85 -1.28
CA TYR A 102 1.15 9.64 -0.22
C TYR A 102 0.92 11.14 -0.37
N ASP A 103 0.86 11.62 -1.61
CA ASP A 103 0.73 13.04 -1.96
C ASP A 103 -0.39 13.33 -2.97
N ALA A 104 -1.22 12.33 -3.27
CA ALA A 104 -2.34 12.40 -4.21
C ALA A 104 -1.91 12.84 -5.63
N THR A 105 -0.74 12.39 -6.11
CA THR A 105 -0.14 12.83 -7.37
C THR A 105 -0.12 11.71 -8.41
N TRP A 106 -0.54 12.01 -9.65
CA TRP A 106 -0.33 11.14 -10.81
C TRP A 106 1.03 11.39 -11.44
N VAL A 107 1.71 10.30 -11.80
CA VAL A 107 3.04 10.31 -12.46
C VAL A 107 2.98 9.39 -13.67
N GLU A 108 3.53 9.85 -14.81
CA GLU A 108 3.60 9.08 -16.07
C GLU A 108 5.05 8.63 -16.39
N ASP A 109 6.03 9.15 -15.66
CA ASP A 109 7.44 8.80 -15.77
C ASP A 109 7.84 7.90 -14.60
N ASP A 110 8.08 6.61 -14.87
CA ASP A 110 8.45 5.62 -13.85
C ASP A 110 9.78 5.94 -13.15
N SER A 111 10.67 6.73 -13.77
CA SER A 111 11.89 7.22 -13.11
C SER A 111 11.63 8.18 -11.96
N SER A 112 10.43 8.76 -11.90
CA SER A 112 9.94 9.61 -10.81
C SER A 112 9.17 8.84 -9.74
N ILE A 113 9.06 7.50 -9.89
CA ILE A 113 8.44 6.57 -8.94
C ILE A 113 9.51 5.77 -8.21
N ASP A 114 9.47 5.79 -6.89
CA ASP A 114 10.18 4.85 -6.03
C ASP A 114 9.22 3.76 -5.54
N ILE A 115 9.73 2.55 -5.29
CA ILE A 115 9.01 1.54 -4.53
C ILE A 115 9.40 1.70 -3.06
N ASP A 116 8.43 2.14 -2.27
CA ASP A 116 8.59 2.28 -0.83
C ASP A 116 8.33 0.96 -0.11
N HIS A 117 9.13 0.69 0.92
CA HIS A 117 8.82 -0.30 1.94
C HIS A 117 7.94 0.39 2.99
N ILE A 118 6.66 -0.01 3.13
CA ILE A 118 5.72 0.57 4.11
C ILE A 118 6.39 0.64 5.49
N VAL A 119 6.96 -0.47 5.98
CA VAL A 119 7.89 -0.45 7.11
C VAL A 119 9.32 -0.43 6.54
N PRO A 120 10.06 0.68 6.68
CA PRO A 120 11.41 0.81 6.15
C PRO A 120 12.36 -0.28 6.66
N LEU A 121 13.37 -0.64 5.84
CA LEU A 121 14.32 -1.70 6.20
C LEU A 121 15.10 -1.35 7.47
N ALA A 122 15.49 -0.08 7.64
CA ALA A 122 16.18 0.36 8.86
C ALA A 122 15.24 0.35 10.08
N GLU A 123 13.96 0.72 9.89
CA GLU A 123 12.95 0.61 10.95
C GLU A 123 12.71 -0.86 11.35
N ALA A 124 12.60 -1.75 10.38
CA ALA A 124 12.50 -3.18 10.66
C ALA A 124 13.73 -3.70 11.45
N TRP A 125 14.94 -3.24 11.08
CA TRP A 125 16.17 -3.59 11.80
C TRP A 125 16.09 -3.20 13.28
N LYS A 126 15.71 -1.96 13.57
CA LYS A 126 15.53 -1.41 14.92
C LYS A 126 14.41 -2.13 15.70
N SER A 127 13.43 -2.65 14.99
CA SER A 127 12.24 -3.32 15.55
C SER A 127 12.40 -4.83 15.77
N GLY A 128 13.55 -5.43 15.36
CA GLY A 128 13.82 -6.86 15.60
C GLY A 128 14.43 -7.62 14.43
N ALA A 129 14.43 -7.08 13.20
CA ALA A 129 14.98 -7.74 12.02
C ALA A 129 16.51 -7.90 12.07
N ASN A 130 17.20 -7.22 12.98
CA ASN A 130 18.61 -7.39 13.26
C ASN A 130 18.94 -8.83 13.71
N ALA A 131 17.99 -9.54 14.33
CA ALA A 131 18.12 -10.92 14.75
C ALA A 131 17.71 -11.95 13.67
N TRP A 132 17.19 -11.52 12.52
CA TRP A 132 16.72 -12.42 11.47
C TRP A 132 17.88 -13.01 10.66
N SER A 133 17.61 -14.17 10.03
CA SER A 133 18.48 -14.69 8.97
C SER A 133 18.44 -13.78 7.74
N THR A 134 19.46 -13.85 6.89
CA THR A 134 19.48 -13.13 5.61
C THR A 134 18.29 -13.52 4.73
N SER A 135 17.90 -14.79 4.70
CA SER A 135 16.73 -15.27 3.96
C SER A 135 15.44 -14.63 4.46
N HIS A 136 15.25 -14.46 5.77
CA HIS A 136 14.05 -13.81 6.31
C HIS A 136 14.03 -12.31 6.00
N ARG A 137 15.19 -11.64 6.06
CA ARG A 137 15.30 -10.23 5.61
C ARG A 137 15.03 -10.07 4.11
N GLN A 138 15.49 -11.01 3.29
CA GLN A 138 15.19 -11.04 1.86
C GLN A 138 13.68 -11.21 1.61
N GLN A 139 13.01 -12.14 2.32
CA GLN A 139 11.56 -12.32 2.23
C GLN A 139 10.82 -11.03 2.57
N PHE A 140 11.17 -10.39 3.68
CA PHE A 140 10.57 -9.11 4.10
C PHE A 140 10.74 -8.00 3.05
N ALA A 141 11.95 -7.88 2.49
CA ALA A 141 12.27 -6.82 1.53
C ALA A 141 11.62 -7.00 0.14
N ASN A 142 11.08 -8.19 -0.15
CA ASN A 142 10.49 -8.52 -1.45
C ASN A 142 9.06 -9.07 -1.34
N ASP A 143 8.38 -8.86 -0.21
CA ASP A 143 7.06 -9.45 0.02
C ASP A 143 5.97 -8.74 -0.81
N LEU A 144 5.48 -9.45 -1.80
CA LEU A 144 4.36 -9.04 -2.67
C LEU A 144 2.99 -9.53 -2.17
N THR A 145 2.96 -10.32 -1.09
CA THR A 145 1.73 -10.97 -0.59
C THR A 145 0.96 -10.11 0.41
N ILE A 146 1.62 -9.13 1.00
CA ILE A 146 1.05 -8.13 1.90
C ILE A 146 1.40 -6.71 1.41
N SER A 147 0.89 -5.68 2.08
CA SER A 147 1.12 -4.28 1.69
C SER A 147 2.51 -3.75 2.10
N GLN A 148 3.58 -4.57 2.02
CA GLN A 148 4.93 -4.11 2.37
C GLN A 148 5.54 -3.19 1.32
N LEU A 149 5.15 -3.33 0.05
CA LEU A 149 5.72 -2.60 -1.07
C LEU A 149 4.65 -1.81 -1.81
N ILE A 150 4.93 -0.54 -2.11
CA ILE A 150 4.01 0.36 -2.81
C ILE A 150 4.76 1.34 -3.72
N ALA A 151 4.20 1.60 -4.92
CA ALA A 151 4.70 2.61 -5.84
C ALA A 151 4.21 4.01 -5.41
N VAL A 152 5.14 4.92 -5.14
CA VAL A 152 4.86 6.30 -4.72
C VAL A 152 5.81 7.28 -5.40
N THR A 153 5.53 8.59 -5.35
CA THR A 153 6.48 9.59 -5.84
C THR A 153 7.82 9.47 -5.11
N ALA A 154 8.91 9.56 -5.87
CA ALA A 154 10.26 9.56 -5.32
C ALA A 154 10.48 10.66 -4.27
N SER A 155 9.80 11.82 -4.43
CA SER A 155 9.85 12.91 -3.45
C SER A 155 9.23 12.53 -2.11
N SER A 156 8.04 11.90 -2.11
CA SER A 156 7.38 11.45 -0.88
C SER A 156 8.15 10.32 -0.21
N ASN A 157 8.66 9.35 -0.99
CA ASN A 157 9.48 8.26 -0.46
C ASN A 157 10.74 8.79 0.24
N ARG A 158 11.46 9.71 -0.41
CA ARG A 158 12.68 10.32 0.17
C ARG A 158 12.38 11.19 1.37
N SER A 159 11.23 11.87 1.39
CA SER A 159 10.76 12.61 2.58
C SER A 159 10.46 11.68 3.75
N LYS A 160 9.87 10.51 3.50
CA LYS A 160 9.61 9.48 4.51
C LYS A 160 10.90 8.88 5.05
N SER A 161 11.85 8.54 4.17
CA SER A 161 13.11 7.91 4.56
C SER A 161 12.89 6.68 5.47
N ASP A 162 13.61 6.59 6.57
CA ASP A 162 13.53 5.50 7.56
C ASP A 162 12.58 5.82 8.74
N SER A 163 11.75 6.87 8.61
CA SER A 163 10.86 7.36 9.66
C SER A 163 9.68 6.42 9.93
N ASP A 164 9.28 6.33 11.19
CA ASP A 164 8.04 5.69 11.62
C ASP A 164 6.83 6.66 11.58
N PRO A 165 5.59 6.19 11.81
CA PRO A 165 4.39 7.05 11.78
C PRO A 165 4.33 8.15 12.83
N SER A 166 5.19 8.15 13.85
CA SER A 166 5.30 9.27 14.81
C SER A 166 6.12 10.43 14.27
N GLU A 167 7.00 10.16 13.32
CA GLU A 167 7.93 11.12 12.73
C GLU A 167 7.47 11.60 11.34
N TRP A 168 6.85 10.72 10.56
CA TRP A 168 6.37 11.03 9.21
C TRP A 168 5.00 10.40 8.92
N LYS A 169 4.18 11.12 8.16
CA LYS A 169 2.88 10.65 7.65
C LYS A 169 2.69 11.12 6.21
N PRO A 170 1.95 10.36 5.36
CA PRO A 170 1.51 10.87 4.07
C PRO A 170 0.91 12.27 4.18
N THR A 171 1.25 13.18 3.26
CA THR A 171 0.64 14.52 3.21
C THR A 171 -0.83 14.46 2.81
N ASN A 172 -1.21 13.41 2.09
CA ASN A 172 -2.61 13.09 1.80
C ASN A 172 -3.28 12.47 3.03
N ALA A 173 -3.97 13.27 3.81
CA ALA A 173 -4.62 12.79 5.04
C ALA A 173 -5.71 11.73 4.80
N SER A 174 -6.28 11.65 3.58
CA SER A 174 -7.34 10.69 3.26
C SER A 174 -6.87 9.22 3.31
N VAL A 175 -5.54 8.98 3.25
CA VAL A 175 -4.96 7.63 3.29
C VAL A 175 -4.41 7.25 4.67
N HIS A 176 -4.53 8.10 5.68
CA HIS A 176 -3.98 7.78 7.02
C HIS A 176 -4.55 6.48 7.58
N CYS A 177 -5.87 6.25 7.43
CA CYS A 177 -6.49 5.00 7.86
C CYS A 177 -5.85 3.77 7.21
N ILE A 178 -5.73 3.77 5.89
CA ILE A 178 -5.19 2.61 5.15
C ILE A 178 -3.69 2.44 5.41
N TYR A 179 -2.91 3.52 5.44
CA TYR A 179 -1.48 3.50 5.75
C TYR A 179 -1.20 2.90 7.15
N ALA A 180 -1.98 3.28 8.17
CA ALA A 180 -1.85 2.69 9.50
C ALA A 180 -2.17 1.19 9.51
N ARG A 181 -3.19 0.76 8.75
CA ARG A 181 -3.58 -0.64 8.63
C ARG A 181 -2.49 -1.47 7.94
N GLU A 182 -1.86 -0.92 6.89
CA GLU A 182 -0.73 -1.53 6.17
C GLU A 182 0.48 -1.68 7.09
N TRP A 183 0.87 -0.60 7.76
CA TRP A 183 2.00 -0.61 8.69
C TRP A 183 1.83 -1.66 9.80
N ILE A 184 0.65 -1.68 10.43
CA ILE A 184 0.32 -2.65 11.49
C ILE A 184 0.35 -4.07 10.95
N TRP A 185 -0.21 -4.30 9.76
CA TRP A 185 -0.23 -5.62 9.13
C TRP A 185 1.18 -6.15 8.91
N VAL A 186 2.06 -5.32 8.37
CA VAL A 186 3.48 -5.68 8.16
C VAL A 186 4.15 -6.01 9.48
N LYS A 187 4.08 -5.11 10.48
CA LYS A 187 4.71 -5.37 11.78
C LYS A 187 4.15 -6.63 12.48
N HIS A 188 2.84 -6.85 12.38
CA HIS A 188 2.18 -8.04 12.94
C HIS A 188 2.64 -9.33 12.24
N THR A 189 2.68 -9.33 10.89
CA THR A 189 3.06 -10.51 10.10
C THR A 189 4.51 -10.93 10.38
N TYR A 190 5.39 -9.96 10.55
CA TYR A 190 6.82 -10.20 10.77
C TYR A 190 7.26 -10.20 12.24
N GLY A 191 6.31 -10.08 13.17
CA GLY A 191 6.62 -10.11 14.61
C GLY A 191 7.54 -8.97 15.08
N LEU A 192 7.49 -7.82 14.38
CA LEU A 192 8.27 -6.63 14.72
C LEU A 192 7.65 -5.90 15.90
N SER A 193 8.50 -5.33 16.75
CA SER A 193 8.05 -4.45 17.83
C SER A 193 7.79 -3.03 17.33
N LEU A 194 7.20 -2.21 18.19
CA LEU A 194 7.01 -0.78 17.97
C LEU A 194 7.33 0.00 19.23
N GLN A 195 7.66 1.28 19.09
CA GLN A 195 7.82 2.17 20.23
C GLN A 195 6.50 2.82 20.63
N SER A 196 6.45 3.42 21.84
CA SER A 196 5.21 4.01 22.37
C SER A 196 4.68 5.17 21.52
N ALA A 197 5.57 6.01 20.96
CA ALA A 197 5.20 7.12 20.10
C ALA A 197 4.59 6.61 18.79
N GLU A 198 5.21 5.62 18.15
CA GLU A 198 4.73 4.95 16.96
C GLU A 198 3.33 4.34 17.19
N LYS A 199 3.14 3.62 18.33
CA LYS A 199 1.82 3.07 18.70
C LYS A 199 0.75 4.15 18.80
N THR A 200 1.06 5.27 19.46
CA THR A 200 0.14 6.39 19.62
C THR A 200 -0.23 7.01 18.27
N ALA A 201 0.76 7.20 17.38
CA ALA A 201 0.51 7.72 16.04
C ALA A 201 -0.39 6.79 15.21
N LEU A 202 -0.14 5.48 15.25
CA LEU A 202 -0.96 4.48 14.57
C LEU A 202 -2.40 4.46 15.11
N GLN A 203 -2.60 4.59 16.43
CA GLN A 203 -3.93 4.71 17.03
C GLN A 203 -4.68 5.95 16.53
N GLN A 204 -3.99 7.10 16.45
CA GLN A 204 -4.57 8.34 15.92
C GLN A 204 -4.98 8.19 14.45
N MET A 205 -4.13 7.55 13.63
CA MET A 205 -4.42 7.31 12.22
C MET A 205 -5.55 6.31 12.03
N LEU A 206 -5.65 5.25 12.84
CA LEU A 206 -6.79 4.34 12.85
C LEU A 206 -8.10 5.05 13.25
N GLY A 207 -8.02 6.10 14.05
CA GLY A 207 -9.19 6.93 14.39
C GLY A 207 -9.78 7.70 13.21
N THR A 208 -9.08 7.74 12.06
CA THR A 208 -9.61 8.34 10.82
C THR A 208 -10.38 7.35 9.94
N CYS A 209 -10.46 6.09 10.33
CA CYS A 209 -11.24 5.07 9.65
C CYS A 209 -12.74 5.22 9.91
#